data_f4ca0653fa4420577ac9097f252821c4
#
_entry.id   f4ca0653fa4420577ac9097f252821c4
#
_cell.length_a   1.000
_cell.length_b   1.000
_cell.length_c   1.000
_cell.angle_alpha   90.00
_cell.angle_beta   90.00
_cell.angle_gamma   90.00
#
_symmetry.space_group_name_H-M   'P 1'
#
loop_
_entity.id
_entity.type
_entity.pdbx_description
1 polymer ?
#
loop_
_entity_poly.entity_id
_entity_poly.type
_entity_poly.pdbx_seq_one_letter_code
_entity_poly.pdbx_strand_id
1 'polypeptide(L)'
;MQLSSEVGGQFSYCLVPLSSDSTASSKINFGKSAVVSGTGTVSTPLIKGTPDTFYCLTLEAMSVGSGKVAFKGFSKNKSLPEAAEEGNIIIDSGTTLTLLPRDFYTDVESALTKAIRGQTTTDRSGTFSLCYSGVKNLEIPTITAHFTGDVQLSALNTFVQAQEDLVCFSMIPSSEMANLWQPVSNELLGRV
;
A
#
# COMPACT_ATOMS: atom_id res chain seq x y z
N MET A 1 0.72 15.51 -18.18
CA MET A 1 -0.21 14.40 -18.46
C MET A 1 -0.55 14.42 -19.95
N GLN A 2 -0.22 13.35 -20.69
CA GLN A 2 -0.29 13.34 -22.16
C GLN A 2 -1.71 13.37 -22.75
N LEU A 3 -2.72 12.91 -21.99
CA LEU A 3 -4.11 12.80 -22.43
C LEU A 3 -5.08 13.77 -21.74
N SER A 4 -4.59 14.78 -21.04
CA SER A 4 -5.43 15.60 -20.14
C SER A 4 -6.55 16.34 -20.85
N SER A 5 -6.32 16.85 -22.05
CA SER A 5 -7.34 17.57 -22.84
C SER A 5 -8.41 16.63 -23.41
N GLU A 6 -8.04 15.42 -23.79
CA GLU A 6 -8.94 14.46 -24.43
C GLU A 6 -9.81 13.72 -23.41
N VAL A 7 -9.28 13.49 -22.19
CA VAL A 7 -9.98 12.74 -21.13
C VAL A 7 -10.55 13.64 -20.04
N GLY A 8 -10.57 14.96 -20.23
CA GLY A 8 -11.09 15.92 -19.25
C GLY A 8 -10.28 15.95 -17.94
N GLY A 9 -9.01 15.52 -17.97
CA GLY A 9 -8.12 15.51 -16.81
C GLY A 9 -8.46 14.49 -15.73
N GLN A 10 -9.37 13.57 -15.97
CA GLN A 10 -9.85 12.59 -14.99
C GLN A 10 -9.78 11.17 -15.54
N PHE A 11 -9.34 10.25 -14.72
CA PHE A 11 -9.48 8.82 -14.96
C PHE A 11 -9.68 8.08 -13.63
N SER A 12 -10.31 6.93 -13.70
CA SER A 12 -10.39 5.98 -12.58
C SER A 12 -10.19 4.56 -13.09
N TYR A 13 -9.68 3.70 -12.23
CA TYR A 13 -9.56 2.28 -12.55
C TYR A 13 -10.02 1.43 -11.38
N CYS A 14 -10.53 0.24 -11.70
CA CYS A 14 -10.87 -0.80 -10.74
C CYS A 14 -10.15 -2.06 -11.19
N LEU A 15 -9.15 -2.47 -10.42
CA LEU A 15 -8.36 -3.67 -10.69
C LEU A 15 -8.99 -4.87 -9.99
N VAL A 16 -9.10 -5.99 -10.71
CA VAL A 16 -9.53 -7.25 -10.10
C VAL A 16 -8.36 -7.87 -9.34
N PRO A 17 -8.61 -8.53 -8.17
CA PRO A 17 -7.57 -9.26 -7.46
C PRO A 17 -6.89 -10.31 -8.33
N LEU A 18 -5.60 -10.58 -8.10
CA LEU A 18 -4.83 -11.62 -8.79
C LEU A 18 -5.44 -13.02 -8.65
N SER A 19 -6.17 -13.27 -7.55
CA SER A 19 -6.89 -14.52 -7.28
C SER A 19 -8.26 -14.59 -7.95
N SER A 20 -8.64 -13.59 -8.74
CA SER A 20 -9.96 -13.57 -9.39
C SER A 20 -10.05 -14.61 -10.50
N ASP A 21 -11.27 -15.07 -10.74
CA ASP A 21 -11.57 -15.96 -11.87
C ASP A 21 -11.12 -15.32 -13.18
N SER A 22 -10.63 -16.15 -14.11
CA SER A 22 -10.13 -15.73 -15.43
C SER A 22 -11.16 -14.97 -16.28
N THR A 23 -12.44 -15.00 -15.88
CA THR A 23 -13.52 -14.26 -16.54
C THR A 23 -13.67 -12.83 -16.03
N ALA A 24 -13.08 -12.47 -14.88
CA ALA A 24 -13.13 -11.13 -14.34
C ALA A 24 -12.15 -10.20 -15.09
N SER A 25 -12.58 -8.98 -15.39
CA SER A 25 -11.75 -7.98 -16.08
C SER A 25 -11.67 -6.68 -15.28
N SER A 26 -10.47 -6.12 -15.22
CA SER A 26 -10.25 -4.77 -14.70
C SER A 26 -10.90 -3.72 -15.63
N LYS A 27 -11.28 -2.59 -15.06
CA LYS A 27 -11.91 -1.49 -15.80
C LYS A 27 -11.13 -0.21 -15.59
N ILE A 28 -11.03 0.59 -16.66
CA ILE A 28 -10.57 1.97 -16.61
C ILE A 28 -11.66 2.88 -17.19
N ASN A 29 -11.89 4.02 -16.56
CA ASN A 29 -12.86 5.01 -17.01
C ASN A 29 -12.16 6.36 -17.15
N PHE A 30 -12.64 7.19 -18.08
CA PHE A 30 -12.09 8.50 -18.39
C PHE A 30 -13.16 9.59 -18.36
N GLY A 31 -12.74 10.82 -18.08
CA GLY A 31 -13.58 11.99 -18.08
C GLY A 31 -14.77 11.85 -17.13
N LYS A 32 -15.95 12.19 -17.58
CA LYS A 32 -17.19 12.16 -16.78
C LYS A 32 -17.53 10.79 -16.19
N SER A 33 -17.05 9.72 -16.81
CA SER A 33 -17.26 8.34 -16.33
C SER A 33 -16.26 7.92 -15.24
N ALA A 34 -15.26 8.74 -14.97
CA ALA A 34 -14.21 8.46 -13.99
C ALA A 34 -14.59 8.87 -12.53
N VAL A 35 -15.82 9.38 -12.34
CA VAL A 35 -16.27 9.81 -11.02
C VAL A 35 -16.42 8.59 -10.10
N VAL A 36 -15.72 8.62 -8.98
CA VAL A 36 -15.85 7.65 -7.89
C VAL A 36 -16.76 8.27 -6.83
N SER A 37 -17.79 7.52 -6.41
CA SER A 37 -18.75 7.97 -5.42
C SER A 37 -19.26 6.77 -4.63
N GLY A 38 -19.77 7.04 -3.43
CA GLY A 38 -20.34 6.01 -2.55
C GLY A 38 -19.90 6.19 -1.09
N THR A 39 -20.52 5.42 -0.21
CA THR A 39 -20.17 5.40 1.20
C THR A 39 -18.76 4.86 1.38
N GLY A 40 -17.92 5.60 2.12
CA GLY A 40 -16.51 5.21 2.35
C GLY A 40 -15.52 5.75 1.30
N THR A 41 -16.00 6.49 0.28
CA THR A 41 -15.08 7.20 -0.62
C THR A 41 -14.30 8.26 0.16
N VAL A 42 -12.99 8.22 0.05
CA VAL A 42 -12.08 9.20 0.64
C VAL A 42 -11.27 9.89 -0.45
N SER A 43 -10.76 11.06 -0.16
CA SER A 43 -9.88 11.79 -1.07
C SER A 43 -8.65 12.30 -0.33
N THR A 44 -7.54 12.32 -1.04
CA THR A 44 -6.28 12.89 -0.56
C THR A 44 -5.63 13.70 -1.67
N PRO A 45 -4.96 14.82 -1.36
CA PRO A 45 -4.27 15.62 -2.37
C PRO A 45 -3.15 14.82 -3.05
N LEU A 46 -3.03 15.00 -4.36
CA LEU A 46 -1.82 14.60 -5.08
C LEU A 46 -0.74 15.66 -4.86
N ILE A 47 0.44 15.22 -4.44
CA ILE A 47 1.61 16.07 -4.27
C ILE A 47 2.47 15.98 -5.54
N LYS A 48 2.96 17.12 -5.98
CA LYS A 48 3.84 17.16 -7.15
C LYS A 48 5.20 16.57 -6.79
N GLY A 49 5.53 15.42 -7.38
CA GLY A 49 6.83 14.77 -7.21
C GLY A 49 7.91 15.30 -8.14
N THR A 50 9.12 14.84 -7.95
CA THR A 50 10.26 15.05 -8.86
C THR A 50 10.83 13.70 -9.22
N PRO A 51 10.73 13.26 -10.50
CA PRO A 51 10.08 13.93 -11.65
C PRO A 51 8.56 14.02 -11.51
N ASP A 52 7.93 14.97 -12.19
CA ASP A 52 6.49 15.25 -12.15
C ASP A 52 5.60 14.22 -12.87
N THR A 53 6.20 13.07 -13.21
CA THR A 53 5.52 11.93 -13.83
C THR A 53 4.85 11.00 -12.81
N PHE A 54 5.18 11.11 -11.52
CA PHE A 54 4.63 10.26 -10.48
C PHE A 54 3.43 10.90 -9.77
N TYR A 55 2.49 10.06 -9.37
CA TYR A 55 1.38 10.41 -8.49
C TYR A 55 1.82 10.19 -7.04
N CYS A 56 2.22 11.27 -6.36
CA CYS A 56 2.69 11.21 -4.99
C CYS A 56 1.59 11.57 -4.01
N LEU A 57 1.56 10.87 -2.88
CA LEU A 57 0.70 11.12 -1.73
C LEU A 57 1.54 11.30 -0.47
N THR A 58 0.91 11.76 0.61
CA THR A 58 1.54 11.81 1.93
C THR A 58 0.92 10.76 2.83
N LEU A 59 1.67 9.68 3.09
CA LEU A 59 1.33 8.67 4.08
C LEU A 59 1.81 9.17 5.46
N GLU A 60 0.87 9.33 6.39
CA GLU A 60 1.16 9.81 7.74
C GLU A 60 1.44 8.66 8.73
N ALA A 61 0.71 7.57 8.56
CA ALA A 61 0.80 6.41 9.44
C ALA A 61 0.11 5.18 8.82
N MET A 62 0.34 4.02 9.44
CA MET A 62 -0.49 2.83 9.25
C MET A 62 -1.01 2.34 10.61
N SER A 63 -2.27 1.94 10.67
CA SER A 63 -2.81 1.23 11.84
C SER A 63 -2.97 -0.25 11.57
N VAL A 64 -2.68 -1.06 12.59
CA VAL A 64 -2.94 -2.50 12.63
C VAL A 64 -3.92 -2.75 13.78
N GLY A 65 -5.18 -3.00 13.45
CA GLY A 65 -6.25 -2.98 14.44
C GLY A 65 -6.32 -1.61 15.15
N SER A 66 -6.16 -1.58 16.46
CA SER A 66 -6.15 -0.35 17.26
C SER A 66 -4.76 0.29 17.40
N GLY A 67 -3.69 -0.41 16.97
CA GLY A 67 -2.32 0.10 17.08
C GLY A 67 -1.93 0.98 15.90
N LYS A 68 -1.48 2.21 16.15
CA LYS A 68 -1.03 3.15 15.12
C LYS A 68 0.49 3.23 15.07
N VAL A 69 1.05 3.06 13.89
CA VAL A 69 2.47 3.19 13.57
C VAL A 69 2.65 4.46 12.74
N ALA A 70 3.29 5.47 13.30
CA ALA A 70 3.53 6.74 12.62
C ALA A 70 4.66 6.60 11.59
N PHE A 71 4.47 7.20 10.41
CA PHE A 71 5.55 7.31 9.43
C PHE A 71 6.45 8.48 9.79
N LYS A 72 7.71 8.21 10.12
CA LYS A 72 8.68 9.22 10.60
C LYS A 72 9.56 9.82 9.48
N GLY A 73 9.20 9.59 8.21
CA GLY A 73 9.99 10.06 7.07
C GLY A 73 11.26 9.24 6.82
N PHE A 74 12.00 9.61 5.77
CA PHE A 74 13.26 8.96 5.39
C PHE A 74 14.49 9.53 6.12
N SER A 75 14.30 10.61 6.90
CA SER A 75 15.40 11.33 7.53
C SER A 75 16.02 10.53 8.66
N LYS A 76 17.32 10.22 8.53
CA LYS A 76 18.14 9.69 9.65
C LYS A 76 18.36 10.73 10.76
N ASN A 77 17.91 11.97 10.56
CA ASN A 77 18.12 13.06 11.51
C ASN A 77 16.94 13.17 12.46
N LYS A 78 17.05 12.55 13.64
CA LYS A 78 16.05 12.53 14.72
C LYS A 78 15.71 13.93 15.31
N SER A 79 16.27 14.99 14.74
CA SER A 79 16.10 16.38 15.21
C SER A 79 15.04 17.18 14.44
N LEU A 80 14.44 16.60 13.40
CA LEU A 80 13.33 17.24 12.66
C LEU A 80 11.98 16.88 13.29
N PRO A 81 10.98 17.77 13.22
CA PRO A 81 9.66 17.52 13.78
C PRO A 81 9.02 16.27 13.17
N GLU A 82 8.19 15.57 13.97
CA GLU A 82 7.53 14.28 13.66
C GLU A 82 6.53 14.30 12.49
N ALA A 83 6.53 15.35 11.65
CA ALA A 83 5.65 15.43 10.49
C ALA A 83 6.19 14.57 9.34
N ALA A 84 5.33 13.78 8.73
CA ALA A 84 5.66 13.05 7.51
C ALA A 84 6.05 14.04 6.40
N GLU A 85 7.14 13.76 5.67
CA GLU A 85 7.50 14.55 4.49
C GLU A 85 6.39 14.46 3.45
N GLU A 86 6.01 15.60 2.86
CA GLU A 86 4.99 15.63 1.82
C GLU A 86 5.45 14.84 0.59
N GLY A 87 4.51 14.10 -0.03
CA GLY A 87 4.80 13.33 -1.24
C GLY A 87 5.70 12.11 -1.00
N ASN A 88 5.65 11.52 0.19
CA ASN A 88 6.54 10.44 0.63
C ASN A 88 6.18 9.05 0.08
N ILE A 89 5.09 8.92 -0.68
CA ILE A 89 4.64 7.65 -1.25
C ILE A 89 4.11 7.86 -2.68
N ILE A 90 4.42 6.93 -3.57
CA ILE A 90 3.91 6.92 -4.95
C ILE A 90 2.78 5.91 -5.06
N ILE A 91 1.69 6.26 -5.76
CA ILE A 91 0.72 5.30 -6.24
C ILE A 91 1.13 4.86 -7.65
N ASP A 92 1.42 3.57 -7.79
CA ASP A 92 1.80 2.96 -9.05
C ASP A 92 1.01 1.67 -9.27
N SER A 93 0.17 1.64 -10.31
CA SER A 93 -0.61 0.45 -10.69
C SER A 93 0.22 -0.62 -11.43
N GLY A 94 1.48 -0.36 -11.69
CA GLY A 94 2.41 -1.27 -12.35
C GLY A 94 3.25 -2.12 -11.39
N THR A 95 3.21 -1.84 -10.09
CA THR A 95 3.99 -2.53 -9.07
C THR A 95 3.08 -3.44 -8.23
N THR A 96 3.39 -4.72 -8.16
CA THR A 96 2.51 -5.73 -7.53
C THR A 96 2.55 -5.69 -6.00
N LEU A 97 3.67 -5.30 -5.40
CA LEU A 97 3.87 -5.30 -3.95
C LEU A 97 4.07 -3.88 -3.44
N THR A 98 3.51 -3.59 -2.27
CA THR A 98 3.79 -2.33 -1.56
C THR A 98 5.20 -2.37 -0.97
N LEU A 99 6.03 -1.38 -1.34
CA LEU A 99 7.36 -1.20 -0.77
C LEU A 99 7.30 -0.13 0.31
N LEU A 100 7.77 -0.46 1.49
CA LEU A 100 7.84 0.48 2.63
C LEU A 100 9.29 0.71 3.03
N PRO A 101 9.65 1.92 3.51
CA PRO A 101 10.95 2.13 4.13
C PRO A 101 11.22 1.09 5.20
N ARG A 102 12.44 0.54 5.24
CA ARG A 102 12.79 -0.60 6.10
C ARG A 102 12.39 -0.42 7.56
N ASP A 103 12.68 0.74 8.15
CA ASP A 103 12.37 0.99 9.56
C ASP A 103 10.84 1.00 9.79
N PHE A 104 10.11 1.68 8.92
CA PHE A 104 8.65 1.72 8.98
C PHE A 104 8.02 0.34 8.73
N TYR A 105 8.54 -0.40 7.76
CA TYR A 105 8.14 -1.79 7.51
C TYR A 105 8.31 -2.64 8.78
N THR A 106 9.47 -2.56 9.44
CA THR A 106 9.77 -3.33 10.64
C THR A 106 8.80 -3.01 11.79
N ASP A 107 8.43 -1.73 11.95
CA ASP A 107 7.46 -1.32 12.96
C ASP A 107 6.05 -1.87 12.64
N VAL A 108 5.61 -1.83 11.37
CA VAL A 108 4.34 -2.41 10.92
C VAL A 108 4.34 -3.93 11.07
N GLU A 109 5.40 -4.61 10.65
CA GLU A 109 5.59 -6.07 10.80
C GLU A 109 5.52 -6.50 12.27
N SER A 110 6.17 -5.74 13.15
CA SER A 110 6.11 -5.96 14.62
C SER A 110 4.69 -5.80 15.16
N ALA A 111 3.93 -4.81 14.67
CA ALA A 111 2.54 -4.63 15.06
C ALA A 111 1.66 -5.79 14.59
N LEU A 112 1.86 -6.27 13.35
CA LEU A 112 1.16 -7.43 12.80
C LEU A 112 1.45 -8.71 13.58
N THR A 113 2.72 -8.98 13.89
CA THR A 113 3.14 -10.17 14.64
C THR A 113 2.53 -10.22 16.03
N LYS A 114 2.30 -9.05 16.66
CA LYS A 114 1.61 -8.96 17.97
C LYS A 114 0.10 -9.14 17.85
N ALA A 115 -0.50 -8.71 16.74
CA ALA A 115 -1.94 -8.73 16.55
C ALA A 115 -2.46 -10.08 16.02
N ILE A 116 -1.68 -10.75 15.17
CA ILE A 116 -2.06 -12.00 14.51
C ILE A 116 -1.58 -13.20 15.32
N ARG A 117 -2.50 -14.07 15.66
CA ARG A 117 -2.19 -15.35 16.33
C ARG A 117 -1.91 -16.42 15.28
N GLY A 118 -0.65 -16.80 15.12
CA GLY A 118 -0.23 -17.81 14.16
C GLY A 118 1.26 -18.10 14.28
N GLN A 119 1.69 -19.21 13.69
CA GLN A 119 3.11 -19.54 13.60
C GLN A 119 3.72 -18.74 12.45
N THR A 120 4.60 -17.82 12.80
CA THR A 120 5.33 -17.02 11.81
C THR A 120 6.42 -17.84 11.14
N THR A 121 6.61 -17.60 9.87
CA THR A 121 7.68 -18.18 9.05
C THR A 121 8.08 -17.19 7.95
N THR A 122 9.07 -17.53 7.18
CA THR A 122 9.50 -16.78 6.00
C THR A 122 9.17 -17.55 4.73
N ASP A 123 8.96 -16.84 3.64
CA ASP A 123 8.84 -17.46 2.33
C ASP A 123 10.19 -18.04 1.86
N ARG A 124 10.15 -19.23 1.25
CA ARG A 124 11.35 -19.91 0.73
C ARG A 124 12.05 -19.15 -0.41
N SER A 125 11.30 -18.35 -1.17
CA SER A 125 11.87 -17.50 -2.22
C SER A 125 12.61 -16.29 -1.66
N GLY A 126 12.39 -15.95 -0.37
CA GLY A 126 12.95 -14.75 0.27
C GLY A 126 12.26 -13.45 -0.14
N THR A 127 11.13 -13.53 -0.84
CA THR A 127 10.35 -12.35 -1.24
C THR A 127 9.63 -11.73 -0.05
N PHE A 128 9.00 -12.56 0.78
CA PHE A 128 8.20 -12.13 1.93
C PHE A 128 8.89 -12.47 3.24
N SER A 129 9.06 -11.49 4.11
CA SER A 129 9.68 -11.69 5.43
C SER A 129 8.69 -12.15 6.50
N LEU A 130 7.40 -11.81 6.37
CA LEU A 130 6.36 -12.19 7.30
C LEU A 130 5.32 -13.08 6.62
N CYS A 131 5.31 -14.34 7.00
CA CYS A 131 4.32 -15.32 6.55
C CYS A 131 3.77 -16.10 7.75
N TYR A 132 2.62 -16.72 7.55
CA TYR A 132 1.94 -17.60 8.50
C TYR A 132 1.65 -18.92 7.84
N SER A 133 2.03 -20.03 8.49
CA SER A 133 1.85 -21.38 7.98
C SER A 133 0.78 -22.16 8.75
N GLY A 134 0.16 -23.15 8.11
CA GLY A 134 -0.77 -24.08 8.73
C GLY A 134 -2.11 -23.47 9.18
N VAL A 135 -2.48 -22.31 8.66
CA VAL A 135 -3.68 -21.57 9.10
C VAL A 135 -4.72 -21.56 7.98
N LYS A 136 -5.79 -22.35 8.14
CA LYS A 136 -6.93 -22.35 7.20
C LYS A 136 -7.75 -21.04 7.24
N ASN A 137 -7.80 -20.37 8.39
CA ASN A 137 -8.50 -19.11 8.58
C ASN A 137 -7.63 -18.19 9.46
N LEU A 138 -6.79 -17.39 8.83
CA LEU A 138 -5.98 -16.39 9.54
C LEU A 138 -6.87 -15.17 9.85
N GLU A 139 -7.02 -14.85 11.12
CA GLU A 139 -7.69 -13.62 11.54
C GLU A 139 -6.77 -12.43 11.30
N ILE A 140 -6.93 -11.79 10.16
CA ILE A 140 -6.15 -10.63 9.77
C ILE A 140 -6.83 -9.39 10.33
N PRO A 141 -6.13 -8.58 11.17
CA PRO A 141 -6.68 -7.33 11.68
C PRO A 141 -6.87 -6.33 10.54
N THR A 142 -7.81 -5.41 10.71
CA THR A 142 -7.96 -4.29 9.77
C THR A 142 -6.66 -3.47 9.73
N ILE A 143 -6.13 -3.28 8.54
CA ILE A 143 -5.00 -2.39 8.29
C ILE A 143 -5.56 -1.11 7.68
N THR A 144 -5.20 0.04 8.24
CA THR A 144 -5.64 1.36 7.75
C THR A 144 -4.42 2.19 7.37
N ALA A 145 -4.38 2.65 6.14
CA ALA A 145 -3.41 3.65 5.70
C ALA A 145 -3.98 5.05 5.96
N HIS A 146 -3.23 5.87 6.71
CA HIS A 146 -3.63 7.23 7.07
C HIS A 146 -2.98 8.23 6.12
N PHE A 147 -3.81 8.89 5.34
CA PHE A 147 -3.52 10.05 4.53
C PHE A 147 -4.34 11.23 5.09
N THR A 148 -4.60 12.26 4.31
CA THR A 148 -5.62 13.27 4.65
C THR A 148 -6.99 12.64 4.91
N GLY A 149 -7.31 11.53 4.19
CA GLY A 149 -8.44 10.64 4.46
C GLY A 149 -7.96 9.21 4.73
N ASP A 150 -8.59 8.54 5.68
CA ASP A 150 -8.21 7.18 6.08
C ASP A 150 -8.69 6.12 5.09
N VAL A 151 -7.81 5.23 4.65
CA VAL A 151 -8.12 4.14 3.74
C VAL A 151 -7.98 2.80 4.46
N GLN A 152 -9.09 2.10 4.68
CA GLN A 152 -9.07 0.73 5.18
C GLN A 152 -8.69 -0.22 4.06
N LEU A 153 -7.59 -0.94 4.26
CA LEU A 153 -7.09 -1.91 3.29
C LEU A 153 -7.76 -3.27 3.50
N SER A 154 -8.28 -3.84 2.43
CA SER A 154 -8.79 -5.20 2.45
C SER A 154 -7.69 -6.21 2.78
N ALA A 155 -8.03 -7.30 3.48
CA ALA A 155 -7.11 -8.41 3.69
C ALA A 155 -6.57 -8.97 2.36
N LEU A 156 -7.37 -8.97 1.30
CA LEU A 156 -6.95 -9.38 -0.06
C LEU A 156 -5.88 -8.48 -0.69
N ASN A 157 -5.73 -7.25 -0.18
CA ASN A 157 -4.74 -6.29 -0.67
C ASN A 157 -3.49 -6.25 0.21
N THR A 158 -3.56 -6.83 1.40
CA THR A 158 -2.48 -6.78 2.39
C THR A 158 -1.85 -8.14 2.66
N PHE A 159 -2.54 -9.21 2.30
CA PHE A 159 -2.03 -10.57 2.42
C PHE A 159 -2.26 -11.33 1.13
N VAL A 160 -1.31 -12.19 0.79
CA VAL A 160 -1.33 -13.05 -0.38
C VAL A 160 -1.09 -14.50 0.02
N GLN A 161 -1.83 -15.41 -0.61
CA GLN A 161 -1.53 -16.83 -0.49
C GLN A 161 -0.35 -17.17 -1.40
N ALA A 162 0.83 -17.27 -0.80
CA ALA A 162 2.07 -17.55 -1.53
C ALA A 162 2.20 -19.02 -1.91
N GLN A 163 1.65 -19.94 -1.06
CA GLN A 163 1.59 -21.38 -1.29
C GLN A 163 0.31 -21.93 -0.63
N GLU A 164 -0.03 -23.19 -0.89
CA GLU A 164 -1.27 -23.81 -0.39
C GLU A 164 -1.49 -23.63 1.13
N ASP A 165 -0.43 -23.71 1.93
CA ASP A 165 -0.47 -23.54 3.39
C ASP A 165 0.28 -22.30 3.88
N LEU A 166 0.57 -21.33 3.01
CA LEU A 166 1.40 -20.18 3.33
C LEU A 166 0.74 -18.87 2.93
N VAL A 167 0.36 -18.07 3.90
CA VAL A 167 -0.21 -16.73 3.73
C VAL A 167 0.82 -15.69 4.17
N CYS A 168 1.18 -14.77 3.29
CA CYS A 168 2.25 -13.80 3.51
C CYS A 168 1.72 -12.36 3.46
N PHE A 169 2.33 -11.49 4.25
CA PHE A 169 2.10 -10.05 4.18
C PHE A 169 2.65 -9.52 2.86
N SER A 170 1.81 -8.88 2.06
CA SER A 170 2.12 -8.45 0.69
C SER A 170 2.87 -7.12 0.60
N MET A 171 3.26 -6.55 1.72
CA MET A 171 4.17 -5.42 1.76
C MET A 171 5.57 -5.92 2.08
N ILE A 172 6.58 -5.26 1.52
CA ILE A 172 8.00 -5.65 1.69
C ILE A 172 8.85 -4.43 2.00
N PRO A 173 9.98 -4.60 2.68
CA PRO A 173 10.90 -3.51 2.90
C PRO A 173 11.58 -3.11 1.58
N SER A 174 11.66 -1.82 1.31
CA SER A 174 12.45 -1.31 0.18
C SER A 174 13.94 -1.60 0.39
N SER A 175 14.66 -1.83 -0.71
CA SER A 175 16.12 -1.95 -0.68
C SER A 175 16.76 -0.61 -0.33
N GLU A 176 17.96 -0.62 0.29
CA GLU A 176 18.68 0.62 0.62
C GLU A 176 18.97 1.49 -0.61
N MET A 177 19.13 0.90 -1.79
CA MET A 177 19.33 1.64 -3.04
C MET A 177 18.07 2.39 -3.50
N ALA A 178 16.87 1.88 -3.21
CA ALA A 178 15.63 2.60 -3.50
C ALA A 178 15.49 3.86 -2.64
N ASN A 179 16.09 3.89 -1.44
CA ASN A 179 16.08 5.05 -0.54
C ASN A 179 16.97 6.22 -1.03
N LEU A 180 17.83 5.99 -2.02
CA LEU A 180 18.78 7.03 -2.50
C LEU A 180 18.26 7.77 -3.74
N TRP A 181 17.27 7.26 -4.45
CA TRP A 181 16.89 7.79 -5.77
C TRP A 181 15.41 7.94 -6.06
N GLN A 182 14.50 7.45 -5.20
CA GLN A 182 13.05 7.53 -5.47
C GLN A 182 12.22 7.68 -4.20
N PRO A 183 11.20 8.54 -4.21
CA PRO A 183 10.05 8.32 -3.37
C PRO A 183 9.57 6.89 -3.70
N VAL A 184 9.43 6.07 -2.69
CA VAL A 184 9.15 4.64 -2.80
C VAL A 184 7.86 4.43 -3.59
N SER A 185 7.94 3.69 -4.68
CA SER A 185 6.75 3.28 -5.41
C SER A 185 5.96 2.31 -4.53
N ASN A 186 4.80 2.73 -4.10
CA ASN A 186 3.90 1.92 -3.31
C ASN A 186 2.60 1.79 -4.07
N GLU A 187 2.26 0.57 -4.40
CA GLU A 187 0.96 0.26 -4.93
C GLU A 187 0.00 0.01 -3.77
N LEU A 188 -0.85 0.99 -3.50
CA LEU A 188 -2.03 0.75 -2.71
C LEU A 188 -3.10 0.19 -3.64
N LEU A 189 -3.15 -1.12 -3.79
CA LEU A 189 -4.28 -1.79 -4.44
C LEU A 189 -5.51 -1.63 -3.54
N GLY A 190 -6.08 -0.44 -3.55
CA GLY A 190 -7.36 -0.16 -2.96
C GLY A 190 -8.45 -0.44 -3.98
N ARG A 191 -9.36 -1.36 -3.68
CA ARG A 191 -10.72 -1.22 -4.23
C ARG A 191 -11.30 0.05 -3.63
N VAL A 192 -11.51 1.04 -4.45
CA VAL A 192 -12.51 2.08 -4.21
C VAL A 192 -13.83 1.54 -4.73
#